data_5dc4ad061ed720bd0f1baa692331d0be
#
_entry.id   5dc4ad061ed720bd0f1baa692331d0be
#
_cell.length_a   1.000
_cell.length_b   1.000
_cell.length_c   1.000
_cell.angle_alpha   90.00
_cell.angle_beta   90.00
_cell.angle_gamma   90.00
#
_symmetry.space_group_name_H-M   'P 1'
#
loop_
_entity.id
_entity.type
_entity.pdbx_description
1 polymer ?
#
loop_
_entity_poly.entity_id
_entity_poly.type
_entity_poly.pdbx_seq_one_letter_code
_entity_poly.pdbx_strand_id
1 'polypeptide(L)'
;EGLVGQEAPPTLSYMVDNNWTNFDKSVIPGRLDGLKIQTDASKPYYITYRTHNQGQGTYYPFVTSRENDYAGSAGKPIQLLSLYAYKNDGTKLVTGVVVMYRAYVEGRWLPWVSNANPEWMRSVQAKYNLDGLLDEKAYYAGIDGKNISGIEVRIFEENNTDIPDTPQTPSGQSKIIDAPFISQMPNYPTGCESVATVMALQYAGKNISVDTFIDQYLPIEPLNPLLPVSFDPYITFGGNPRTMDGYGCYAPVIKTALDKIFANTYYTAENITGLSLPELCSKYIDNNIPVIVWATMEMKTPYISKTWTAWTGRKIQWVAPEHCLLLVGYDDYFYYFNDPRDSKARTYYRKEAVDRAYKAQGSQAVVIQADARTAREWKVRQVLSAFEMVKDKLPSGSIEFEKT
;
A
#
# COMPACT_ATOMS: atom_id res chain seq x y z
N GLU A 1 -3.35 40.45 -9.70
CA GLU A 1 -3.90 40.05 -8.38
C GLU A 1 -3.98 38.51 -8.40
N GLY A 2 -2.95 37.88 -7.78
CA GLY A 2 -2.88 36.41 -7.68
C GLY A 2 -4.02 35.91 -6.79
N LEU A 3 -4.72 34.88 -7.25
CA LEU A 3 -5.72 34.19 -6.45
C LEU A 3 -5.01 33.63 -5.22
N VAL A 4 -5.26 34.24 -4.06
CA VAL A 4 -4.74 33.81 -2.77
C VAL A 4 -5.41 32.47 -2.45
N GLY A 5 -4.62 31.46 -2.13
CA GLY A 5 -5.13 30.18 -1.62
C GLY A 5 -6.06 30.41 -0.41
N GLN A 6 -7.02 29.55 -0.22
CA GLN A 6 -8.03 29.68 0.84
C GLN A 6 -8.10 28.43 1.70
N GLU A 7 -8.50 28.62 2.95
CA GLU A 7 -8.89 27.51 3.82
C GLU A 7 -10.31 27.06 3.44
N ALA A 8 -10.49 25.75 3.30
CA ALA A 8 -11.77 25.10 3.03
C ALA A 8 -12.10 24.13 4.18
N PRO A 9 -12.61 24.64 5.32
CA PRO A 9 -12.80 23.83 6.51
C PRO A 9 -13.83 22.71 6.25
N PRO A 10 -13.52 21.45 6.64
CA PRO A 10 -14.49 20.36 6.60
C PRO A 10 -15.47 20.47 7.77
N THR A 11 -16.63 19.85 7.63
CA THR A 11 -17.51 19.59 8.77
C THR A 11 -17.08 18.30 9.44
N LEU A 12 -16.81 18.35 10.75
CA LEU A 12 -16.41 17.20 11.56
C LEU A 12 -17.51 16.84 12.56
N SER A 13 -17.79 15.54 12.69
CA SER A 13 -18.61 15.00 13.75
C SER A 13 -17.88 13.85 14.43
N TYR A 14 -17.98 13.76 15.75
CA TYR A 14 -17.36 12.72 16.56
C TYR A 14 -18.40 11.82 17.19
N MET A 15 -18.07 10.55 17.31
CA MET A 15 -18.81 9.62 18.15
C MET A 15 -18.09 9.46 19.49
N VAL A 16 -18.82 9.72 20.56
CA VAL A 16 -18.40 9.53 21.94
C VAL A 16 -19.48 8.74 22.66
N ASP A 17 -19.14 7.59 23.21
CA ASP A 17 -20.08 6.73 23.93
C ASP A 17 -21.40 6.48 23.17
N ASN A 18 -21.30 6.13 21.89
CA ASN A 18 -22.43 5.91 20.95
C ASN A 18 -23.25 7.16 20.57
N ASN A 19 -22.84 8.34 21.00
CA ASN A 19 -23.53 9.58 20.67
C ASN A 19 -22.71 10.41 19.68
N TRP A 20 -23.36 10.90 18.63
CA TRP A 20 -22.74 11.81 17.69
C TRP A 20 -22.82 13.26 18.17
N THR A 21 -21.72 13.97 18.08
CA THR A 21 -21.63 15.40 18.37
C THR A 21 -20.82 16.10 17.29
N ASN A 22 -21.20 17.35 16.98
CA ASN A 22 -20.43 18.19 16.07
C ASN A 22 -19.17 18.68 16.78
N PHE A 23 -18.12 18.89 15.98
CA PHE A 23 -16.86 19.42 16.49
C PHE A 23 -17.00 20.85 17.00
N ASP A 24 -16.54 21.05 18.23
CA ASP A 24 -16.31 22.37 18.81
C ASP A 24 -14.86 22.42 19.31
N LYS A 25 -14.07 23.37 18.79
CA LYS A 25 -12.66 23.54 19.17
C LYS A 25 -12.45 23.80 20.67
N SER A 26 -13.47 24.35 21.34
CA SER A 26 -13.42 24.67 22.77
C SER A 26 -13.64 23.46 23.67
N VAL A 27 -14.11 22.34 23.12
CA VAL A 27 -14.45 21.13 23.89
C VAL A 27 -13.62 19.95 23.39
N ILE A 28 -12.78 19.42 24.27
CA ILE A 28 -12.07 18.17 24.02
C ILE A 28 -12.92 17.05 24.62
N PRO A 29 -13.51 16.17 23.82
CA PRO A 29 -14.50 15.20 24.28
C PRO A 29 -13.95 14.07 25.17
N GLY A 30 -12.65 14.04 25.42
CA GLY A 30 -11.99 13.06 26.28
C GLY A 30 -11.72 11.72 25.64
N ARG A 31 -12.61 11.21 24.76
CA ARG A 31 -12.47 9.93 24.07
C ARG A 31 -13.26 9.98 22.77
N LEU A 32 -12.69 9.47 21.71
CA LEU A 32 -13.34 9.38 20.40
C LEU A 32 -13.41 7.93 19.93
N ASP A 33 -14.60 7.45 19.62
CA ASP A 33 -14.82 6.10 19.10
C ASP A 33 -15.02 6.08 17.59
N GLY A 34 -15.50 7.19 17.01
CA GLY A 34 -15.72 7.34 15.58
C GLY A 34 -15.54 8.78 15.09
N LEU A 35 -15.21 8.92 13.83
CA LEU A 35 -15.02 10.19 13.14
C LEU A 35 -15.80 10.20 11.84
N LYS A 36 -16.51 11.29 11.59
CA LYS A 36 -17.14 11.58 10.31
C LYS A 36 -16.63 12.91 9.80
N ILE A 37 -16.13 12.92 8.57
CA ILE A 37 -15.64 14.10 7.86
C ILE A 37 -16.53 14.33 6.64
N GLN A 38 -17.02 15.54 6.48
CA GLN A 38 -17.78 15.95 5.29
C GLN A 38 -17.11 17.17 4.66
N THR A 39 -16.98 17.15 3.35
CA THR A 39 -16.49 18.25 2.52
C THR A 39 -17.60 18.73 1.61
N ASP A 40 -17.51 19.99 1.17
CA ASP A 40 -18.44 20.56 0.21
C ASP A 40 -18.47 19.71 -1.07
N ALA A 41 -19.65 19.27 -1.47
CA ALA A 41 -19.86 18.41 -2.63
C ALA A 41 -19.50 19.09 -3.98
N SER A 42 -19.44 20.41 -4.03
CA SER A 42 -19.04 21.16 -5.22
C SER A 42 -17.53 21.13 -5.49
N LYS A 43 -16.73 20.77 -4.49
CA LYS A 43 -15.27 20.74 -4.63
C LYS A 43 -14.83 19.62 -5.59
N PRO A 44 -13.76 19.86 -6.38
CA PRO A 44 -13.24 18.86 -7.34
C PRO A 44 -12.48 17.71 -6.69
N TYR A 45 -12.52 17.62 -5.37
CA TYR A 45 -11.85 16.61 -4.58
C TYR A 45 -12.73 16.11 -3.42
N TYR A 46 -12.34 15.00 -2.83
CA TYR A 46 -12.88 14.50 -1.58
C TYR A 46 -11.75 14.01 -0.66
N ILE A 47 -12.04 13.89 0.63
CA ILE A 47 -11.12 13.33 1.62
C ILE A 47 -11.46 11.86 1.84
N THR A 48 -10.47 10.99 1.79
CA THR A 48 -10.58 9.64 2.34
C THR A 48 -9.90 9.59 3.69
N TYR A 49 -10.47 8.85 4.60
CA TYR A 49 -9.92 8.74 5.95
C TYR A 49 -10.21 7.37 6.54
N ARG A 50 -9.35 6.96 7.45
CA ARG A 50 -9.51 5.72 8.22
C ARG A 50 -8.94 5.89 9.61
N THR A 51 -9.41 5.05 10.54
CA THR A 51 -8.95 5.03 11.91
C THR A 51 -8.43 3.65 12.29
N HIS A 52 -7.48 3.62 13.23
CA HIS A 52 -7.09 2.43 13.97
C HIS A 52 -7.62 2.60 15.40
N ASN A 53 -8.45 1.66 15.83
CA ASN A 53 -9.11 1.73 17.12
C ASN A 53 -8.55 0.68 18.09
N GLN A 54 -8.72 0.91 19.37
CA GLN A 54 -8.26 0.01 20.43
C GLN A 54 -8.76 -1.42 20.23
N GLY A 55 -7.84 -2.38 20.37
CA GLY A 55 -8.15 -3.81 20.21
C GLY A 55 -8.31 -4.28 18.77
N GLN A 56 -8.01 -3.44 17.79
CA GLN A 56 -7.93 -3.82 16.38
C GLN A 56 -6.47 -4.10 16.00
N GLY A 57 -6.25 -5.12 15.20
CA GLY A 57 -4.91 -5.43 14.67
C GLY A 57 -4.51 -4.58 13.46
N THR A 58 -5.44 -3.78 12.92
CA THR A 58 -5.25 -3.00 11.70
C THR A 58 -6.20 -1.80 11.67
N TYR A 59 -6.00 -0.90 10.72
CA TYR A 59 -6.95 0.17 10.43
C TYR A 59 -8.28 -0.38 9.92
N TYR A 60 -9.36 0.33 10.22
CA TYR A 60 -10.62 0.11 9.51
C TYR A 60 -10.48 0.46 8.02
N PRO A 61 -11.38 -0.04 7.15
CA PRO A 61 -11.44 0.37 5.76
C PRO A 61 -11.54 1.88 5.62
N PHE A 62 -11.08 2.41 4.49
CA PHE A 62 -11.25 3.82 4.17
C PHE A 62 -12.73 4.17 3.99
N VAL A 63 -13.08 5.32 4.54
CA VAL A 63 -14.37 6.00 4.35
C VAL A 63 -14.11 7.29 3.58
N THR A 64 -15.07 7.78 2.83
CA THR A 64 -14.93 9.03 2.08
C THR A 64 -15.80 10.15 2.64
N SER A 65 -15.36 11.39 2.46
CA SER A 65 -16.13 12.58 2.87
C SER A 65 -17.39 12.81 2.02
N ARG A 66 -17.64 11.98 1.01
CA ARG A 66 -18.83 11.97 0.15
C ARG A 66 -19.89 10.98 0.62
N GLU A 67 -19.51 10.02 1.42
CA GLU A 67 -20.40 8.98 1.94
C GLU A 67 -21.02 9.42 3.25
N ASN A 68 -22.23 8.92 3.51
CA ASN A 68 -22.85 9.09 4.82
C ASN A 68 -22.39 7.99 5.80
N ASP A 69 -21.09 7.78 5.86
CA ASP A 69 -20.45 6.75 6.68
C ASP A 69 -19.39 7.37 7.60
N TYR A 70 -18.79 6.58 8.50
CA TYR A 70 -17.81 7.03 9.46
C TYR A 70 -16.66 6.03 9.62
N ALA A 71 -15.49 6.52 10.00
CA ALA A 71 -14.36 5.69 10.40
C ALA A 71 -14.37 5.49 11.93
N GLY A 72 -14.23 4.24 12.36
CA GLY A 72 -14.19 3.88 13.77
C GLY A 72 -15.18 2.79 14.16
N SER A 73 -15.36 2.59 15.46
CA SER A 73 -16.29 1.60 16.02
C SER A 73 -16.71 2.02 17.41
N ALA A 74 -18.01 2.00 17.64
CA ALA A 74 -18.61 2.29 18.93
C ALA A 74 -17.97 1.48 20.06
N GLY A 75 -17.66 2.14 21.17
CA GLY A 75 -17.03 1.52 22.34
C GLY A 75 -15.53 1.21 22.19
N LYS A 76 -14.92 1.52 21.04
CA LYS A 76 -13.48 1.30 20.80
C LYS A 76 -12.80 2.62 20.48
N PRO A 77 -12.00 3.18 21.38
CA PRO A 77 -11.33 4.45 21.15
C PRO A 77 -10.41 4.45 19.94
N ILE A 78 -10.42 5.56 19.19
CA ILE A 78 -9.48 5.81 18.11
C ILE A 78 -8.08 6.04 18.69
N GLN A 79 -7.06 5.43 18.11
CA GLN A 79 -5.65 5.59 18.49
C GLN A 79 -4.82 6.22 17.38
N LEU A 80 -5.12 5.90 16.13
CA LEU A 80 -4.45 6.48 14.97
C LEU A 80 -5.47 6.91 13.91
N LEU A 81 -5.11 7.94 13.14
CA LEU A 81 -5.93 8.53 12.08
C LEU A 81 -5.06 8.83 10.86
N SER A 82 -5.54 8.48 9.67
CA SER A 82 -4.91 8.86 8.39
C SER A 82 -5.93 9.51 7.46
N LEU A 83 -5.53 10.62 6.81
CA LEU A 83 -6.35 11.37 5.86
C LEU A 83 -5.62 11.59 4.54
N TYR A 84 -6.37 11.57 3.43
CA TYR A 84 -5.85 11.80 2.08
C TYR A 84 -6.85 12.57 1.24
N ALA A 85 -6.37 13.44 0.33
CA ALA A 85 -7.22 14.11 -0.64
C ALA A 85 -7.13 13.43 -2.02
N TYR A 86 -8.27 13.11 -2.61
CA TYR A 86 -8.40 12.51 -3.94
C TYR A 86 -9.23 13.37 -4.88
N LYS A 87 -8.98 13.30 -6.18
CA LYS A 87 -9.90 13.83 -7.19
C LYS A 87 -11.20 13.04 -7.21
N ASN A 88 -12.27 13.67 -7.68
CA ASN A 88 -13.60 13.05 -7.73
C ASN A 88 -13.65 11.76 -8.59
N ASP A 89 -12.74 11.59 -9.54
CA ASP A 89 -12.60 10.36 -10.32
C ASP A 89 -11.87 9.21 -9.57
N GLY A 90 -11.33 9.50 -8.39
CA GLY A 90 -10.63 8.53 -7.57
C GLY A 90 -9.26 8.10 -8.08
N THR A 91 -8.80 8.63 -9.19
CA THR A 91 -7.60 8.14 -9.89
C THR A 91 -6.30 8.78 -9.44
N LYS A 92 -6.33 9.93 -8.77
CA LYS A 92 -5.11 10.65 -8.39
C LYS A 92 -5.33 11.54 -7.18
N LEU A 93 -4.30 11.68 -6.34
CA LEU A 93 -4.23 12.74 -5.35
C LEU A 93 -4.38 14.12 -5.99
N VAL A 94 -5.04 15.01 -5.30
CA VAL A 94 -5.15 16.40 -5.73
C VAL A 94 -3.86 17.11 -5.42
N THR A 95 -3.20 17.65 -6.45
CA THR A 95 -2.14 18.64 -6.29
C THR A 95 -2.78 20.00 -5.99
N GLY A 96 -2.21 20.76 -5.05
CA GLY A 96 -2.77 22.03 -4.63
C GLY A 96 -3.84 21.93 -3.51
N VAL A 97 -4.10 20.75 -2.98
CA VAL A 97 -4.92 20.57 -1.77
C VAL A 97 -4.05 19.97 -0.66
N VAL A 98 -3.88 20.73 0.41
CA VAL A 98 -3.11 20.31 1.59
C VAL A 98 -4.05 20.02 2.74
N VAL A 99 -4.09 18.78 3.19
CA VAL A 99 -4.86 18.34 4.36
C VAL A 99 -3.91 18.28 5.55
N MET A 100 -4.03 19.23 6.46
CA MET A 100 -3.31 19.26 7.72
C MET A 100 -4.19 18.70 8.83
N TYR A 101 -3.69 17.77 9.61
CA TYR A 101 -4.45 17.20 10.71
C TYR A 101 -3.54 16.83 11.89
N ARG A 102 -4.09 16.88 13.09
CA ARG A 102 -3.41 16.49 14.33
C ARG A 102 -4.37 15.88 15.32
N ALA A 103 -3.83 15.15 16.29
CA ALA A 103 -4.57 14.51 17.36
C ALA A 103 -4.21 15.11 18.71
N TYR A 104 -5.21 15.17 19.60
CA TYR A 104 -5.02 15.48 21.02
C TYR A 104 -4.91 14.18 21.81
N VAL A 105 -3.75 13.94 22.44
CA VAL A 105 -3.44 12.70 23.13
C VAL A 105 -2.76 13.04 24.45
N GLU A 106 -3.21 12.42 25.54
CA GLU A 106 -2.62 12.60 26.88
C GLU A 106 -2.40 14.07 27.28
N GLY A 107 -3.41 14.92 27.07
CA GLY A 107 -3.39 16.31 27.52
C GLY A 107 -2.67 17.29 26.62
N ARG A 108 -2.25 16.91 25.40
CA ARG A 108 -1.53 17.79 24.47
C ARG A 108 -1.88 17.53 23.01
N TRP A 109 -1.81 18.56 22.20
CA TRP A 109 -1.81 18.44 20.75
C TRP A 109 -0.48 17.85 20.27
N LEU A 110 -0.56 16.84 19.43
CA LEU A 110 0.59 16.31 18.72
C LEU A 110 0.95 17.23 17.54
N PRO A 111 2.14 17.08 16.95
CA PRO A 111 2.52 17.80 15.74
C PRO A 111 1.50 17.61 14.61
N TRP A 112 1.38 18.63 13.76
CA TRP A 112 0.63 18.53 12.51
C TRP A 112 1.27 17.50 11.59
N VAL A 113 0.43 16.68 10.97
CA VAL A 113 0.79 15.73 9.93
C VAL A 113 -0.03 16.02 8.67
N SER A 114 0.46 15.56 7.53
CA SER A 114 -0.21 15.69 6.24
C SER A 114 0.25 14.59 5.31
N ASN A 115 -0.53 14.31 4.28
CA ASN A 115 -0.08 13.50 3.14
C ASN A 115 0.47 14.36 1.99
N ALA A 116 0.47 15.68 2.13
CA ALA A 116 1.20 16.59 1.25
C ALA A 116 2.71 16.50 1.50
N ASN A 117 3.49 17.02 0.55
CA ASN A 117 4.94 17.09 0.74
C ASN A 117 5.34 18.06 1.87
N PRO A 118 6.54 17.89 2.47
CA PRO A 118 7.01 18.74 3.57
C PRO A 118 7.06 20.24 3.24
N GLU A 119 7.40 20.60 2.02
CA GLU A 119 7.48 22.02 1.60
C GLU A 119 6.11 22.68 1.63
N TRP A 120 5.07 21.97 1.15
CA TRP A 120 3.70 22.46 1.21
C TRP A 120 3.20 22.54 2.65
N MET A 121 3.56 21.58 3.51
CA MET A 121 3.23 21.66 4.93
C MET A 121 3.81 22.91 5.58
N ARG A 122 5.10 23.22 5.33
CA ARG A 122 5.76 24.43 5.84
C ARG A 122 5.15 25.71 5.28
N SER A 123 4.89 25.73 3.98
CA SER A 123 4.27 26.88 3.30
C SER A 123 2.89 27.17 3.88
N VAL A 124 2.05 26.18 4.02
CA VAL A 124 0.72 26.29 4.63
C VAL A 124 0.81 26.72 6.09
N GLN A 125 1.72 26.11 6.88
CA GLN A 125 1.91 26.52 8.26
C GLN A 125 2.28 28.00 8.38
N ALA A 126 3.22 28.46 7.58
CA ALA A 126 3.68 29.85 7.62
C ALA A 126 2.57 30.81 7.13
N LYS A 127 1.92 30.50 6.01
CA LYS A 127 0.90 31.34 5.38
C LYS A 127 -0.34 31.53 6.26
N TYR A 128 -0.78 30.46 6.91
CA TYR A 128 -2.01 30.46 7.73
C TYR A 128 -1.73 30.53 9.23
N ASN A 129 -0.48 30.76 9.60
CA ASN A 129 -0.03 30.87 10.99
C ASN A 129 -0.54 29.72 11.89
N LEU A 130 -0.34 28.46 11.43
CA LEU A 130 -0.72 27.30 12.21
C LEU A 130 0.19 27.15 13.42
N ASP A 131 -0.42 27.07 14.59
CA ASP A 131 0.29 26.80 15.83
C ASP A 131 0.81 25.34 15.89
N GLY A 132 1.84 25.12 16.69
CA GLY A 132 2.42 23.80 16.94
C GLY A 132 3.51 23.39 15.96
N LEU A 133 4.04 22.21 16.17
CA LEU A 133 5.12 21.64 15.35
C LEU A 133 4.57 20.89 14.15
N LEU A 134 5.43 20.66 13.13
CA LEU A 134 5.16 19.74 12.02
C LEU A 134 5.88 18.41 12.26
N ASP A 135 5.20 17.29 12.01
CA ASP A 135 5.85 16.00 11.78
C ASP A 135 5.82 15.69 10.30
N GLU A 136 6.87 16.11 9.61
CA GLU A 136 7.03 15.98 8.16
C GLU A 136 7.24 14.53 7.71
N LYS A 137 7.46 13.62 8.64
CA LYS A 137 7.71 12.20 8.38
C LYS A 137 6.52 11.30 8.68
N ALA A 138 5.61 11.75 9.54
CA ALA A 138 4.41 10.99 9.87
C ALA A 138 3.34 11.12 8.80
N TYR A 139 2.63 10.03 8.56
CA TYR A 139 1.49 9.95 7.66
C TYR A 139 0.19 9.58 8.40
N TYR A 140 0.25 9.60 9.72
CA TYR A 140 -0.89 9.42 10.61
C TYR A 140 -0.76 10.33 11.83
N ALA A 141 -1.89 10.75 12.37
CA ALA A 141 -1.96 11.43 13.66
C ALA A 141 -2.34 10.43 14.77
N GLY A 142 -1.72 10.56 15.92
CA GLY A 142 -1.97 9.71 17.07
C GLY A 142 -0.72 8.99 17.57
N ILE A 143 -0.89 8.21 18.63
CA ILE A 143 0.16 7.36 19.23
C ILE A 143 -0.45 5.97 19.40
N ASP A 144 0.21 4.95 18.87
CA ASP A 144 -0.24 3.56 19.00
C ASP A 144 -0.35 3.17 20.49
N GLY A 145 -1.46 2.54 20.84
CA GLY A 145 -1.78 2.19 22.22
C GLY A 145 -2.35 3.34 23.07
N LYS A 146 -2.46 4.57 22.56
CA LYS A 146 -3.00 5.73 23.28
C LYS A 146 -4.26 6.27 22.63
N ASN A 147 -5.28 6.55 23.43
CA ASN A 147 -6.56 7.02 22.93
C ASN A 147 -6.49 8.49 22.49
N ILE A 148 -7.04 8.76 21.32
CA ILE A 148 -7.25 10.13 20.85
C ILE A 148 -8.44 10.73 21.58
N SER A 149 -8.26 11.94 22.13
CA SER A 149 -9.28 12.69 22.84
C SER A 149 -9.82 13.87 22.04
N GLY A 150 -9.13 14.29 20.98
CA GLY A 150 -9.55 15.34 20.07
C GLY A 150 -8.81 15.24 18.74
N ILE A 151 -9.45 15.73 17.68
CA ILE A 151 -8.87 15.76 16.33
C ILE A 151 -9.10 17.15 15.75
N GLU A 152 -8.09 17.70 15.12
CA GLU A 152 -8.20 18.90 14.30
C GLU A 152 -7.82 18.57 12.87
N VAL A 153 -8.67 19.01 11.91
CA VAL A 153 -8.45 18.84 10.47
C VAL A 153 -8.64 20.20 9.82
N ARG A 154 -7.67 20.59 9.01
CA ARG A 154 -7.73 21.80 8.20
C ARG A 154 -7.38 21.47 6.76
N ILE A 155 -8.10 22.02 5.81
CA ILE A 155 -7.89 21.78 4.37
C ILE A 155 -7.59 23.14 3.75
N PHE A 156 -6.52 23.19 2.97
CA PHE A 156 -6.07 24.39 2.27
C PHE A 156 -6.04 24.11 0.77
N GLU A 157 -6.68 24.99 0.02
CA GLU A 157 -6.65 24.99 -1.44
C GLU A 157 -5.59 26.00 -1.87
N GLU A 158 -4.48 25.51 -2.38
CA GLU A 158 -3.37 26.33 -2.84
C GLU A 158 -3.35 26.37 -4.37
N ASN A 159 -3.28 27.57 -4.93
CA ASN A 159 -3.05 27.71 -6.36
C ASN A 159 -1.57 27.37 -6.66
N ASN A 160 -1.35 26.60 -7.69
CA ASN A 160 -0.02 26.13 -8.10
C ASN A 160 1.00 27.25 -8.40
N THR A 161 0.54 28.51 -8.45
CA THR A 161 1.36 29.69 -8.75
C THR A 161 1.96 30.35 -7.50
N ASP A 162 1.50 30.01 -6.29
CA ASP A 162 1.90 30.67 -5.04
C ASP A 162 2.92 29.88 -4.22
N ILE A 163 3.27 28.69 -4.65
CA ILE A 163 4.37 27.92 -4.05
C ILE A 163 5.64 28.39 -4.72
N PRO A 164 6.62 28.94 -3.98
CA PRO A 164 7.87 29.33 -4.60
C PRO A 164 8.46 28.14 -5.36
N ASP A 165 8.72 28.34 -6.65
CA ASP A 165 9.61 27.49 -7.43
C ASP A 165 10.99 27.55 -6.76
N THR A 166 11.16 26.78 -5.67
CA THR A 166 12.49 26.52 -5.15
C THR A 166 13.14 25.55 -6.12
N PRO A 167 14.38 25.79 -6.54
CA PRO A 167 15.00 25.13 -7.67
C PRO A 167 15.48 23.72 -7.29
N GLN A 168 14.57 22.84 -7.06
CA GLN A 168 14.63 21.45 -7.46
C GLN A 168 13.42 21.24 -8.36
N THR A 169 13.64 21.44 -9.65
CA THR A 169 12.72 21.01 -10.67
C THR A 169 12.29 19.60 -10.26
N PRO A 170 10.98 19.37 -9.94
CA PRO A 170 10.50 18.00 -9.81
C PRO A 170 10.98 17.30 -11.07
N SER A 171 11.59 16.14 -10.95
CA SER A 171 12.09 15.41 -12.12
C SER A 171 10.95 15.12 -13.09
N GLY A 172 9.70 15.43 -12.72
CA GLY A 172 8.50 15.19 -13.49
C GLY A 172 8.26 13.70 -13.72
N GLN A 173 9.09 12.85 -13.17
CA GLN A 173 8.97 11.42 -13.32
C GLN A 173 7.95 10.88 -12.33
N SER A 174 6.75 10.68 -12.82
CA SER A 174 5.74 9.90 -12.12
C SER A 174 5.32 8.75 -13.01
N LYS A 175 5.15 7.58 -12.41
CA LYS A 175 4.71 6.37 -13.09
C LYS A 175 3.76 5.60 -12.20
N ILE A 176 2.63 5.19 -12.75
CA ILE A 176 1.69 4.29 -12.07
C ILE A 176 1.31 3.19 -13.05
N ILE A 177 1.44 1.96 -12.61
CA ILE A 177 1.04 0.74 -13.31
C ILE A 177 -0.39 0.40 -12.89
N ASP A 178 -1.27 0.14 -13.85
CA ASP A 178 -2.62 -0.33 -13.59
C ASP A 178 -2.64 -1.86 -13.41
N ALA A 179 -2.14 -2.31 -12.25
CA ALA A 179 -2.14 -3.72 -11.88
C ALA A 179 -3.45 -4.11 -11.18
N PRO A 180 -3.94 -5.35 -11.35
CA PRO A 180 -5.09 -5.87 -10.62
C PRO A 180 -4.93 -5.70 -9.11
N PHE A 181 -6.05 -5.45 -8.41
CA PHE A 181 -6.07 -5.35 -6.96
C PHE A 181 -6.88 -6.51 -6.36
N ILE A 182 -6.34 -7.11 -5.31
CA ILE A 182 -7.00 -8.14 -4.51
C ILE A 182 -6.79 -7.80 -3.04
N SER A 183 -7.88 -7.76 -2.25
CA SER A 183 -7.78 -7.65 -0.80
C SER A 183 -7.56 -9.03 -0.18
N GLN A 184 -6.65 -9.12 0.78
CA GLN A 184 -6.44 -10.36 1.54
C GLN A 184 -7.56 -10.63 2.55
N MET A 185 -8.30 -9.59 2.94
CA MET A 185 -9.36 -9.72 3.95
C MET A 185 -10.71 -10.10 3.32
N PRO A 186 -11.51 -10.93 3.97
CA PRO A 186 -11.22 -11.65 5.24
C PRO A 186 -10.54 -13.02 5.04
N ASN A 187 -10.29 -13.47 3.80
CA ASN A 187 -9.99 -14.88 3.48
C ASN A 187 -8.54 -15.30 3.76
N TYR A 188 -7.62 -14.34 3.72
CA TYR A 188 -6.17 -14.60 3.82
C TYR A 188 -5.50 -13.64 4.83
N PRO A 189 -5.90 -13.65 6.12
CA PRO A 189 -5.49 -12.60 7.08
C PRO A 189 -3.99 -12.48 7.30
N THR A 190 -3.21 -13.54 7.02
CA THR A 190 -1.74 -13.54 7.07
C THR A 190 -1.11 -13.88 5.72
N GLY A 191 -1.86 -13.78 4.62
CA GLY A 191 -1.44 -14.19 3.28
C GLY A 191 -1.00 -13.05 2.35
N CYS A 192 -0.46 -11.97 2.86
CA CYS A 192 -0.07 -10.81 2.07
C CYS A 192 0.89 -11.15 0.93
N GLU A 193 1.86 -12.05 1.14
CA GLU A 193 2.80 -12.48 0.11
C GLU A 193 2.09 -13.23 -1.03
N SER A 194 1.14 -14.11 -0.66
CA SER A 194 0.35 -14.84 -1.64
C SER A 194 -0.51 -13.90 -2.49
N VAL A 195 -1.17 -12.95 -1.84
CA VAL A 195 -2.07 -11.99 -2.51
C VAL A 195 -1.27 -11.02 -3.39
N ALA A 196 -0.17 -10.45 -2.87
CA ALA A 196 0.70 -9.57 -3.67
C ALA A 196 1.29 -10.30 -4.88
N THR A 197 1.68 -11.58 -4.71
CA THR A 197 2.19 -12.40 -5.81
C THR A 197 1.12 -12.68 -6.86
N VAL A 198 -0.11 -12.99 -6.44
CA VAL A 198 -1.22 -13.25 -7.39
C VAL A 198 -1.60 -12.00 -8.17
N MET A 199 -1.58 -10.81 -7.55
CA MET A 199 -1.77 -9.56 -8.29
C MET A 199 -0.70 -9.37 -9.38
N ALA A 200 0.57 -9.67 -9.07
CA ALA A 200 1.67 -9.61 -10.05
C ALA A 200 1.51 -10.67 -11.16
N LEU A 201 1.07 -11.89 -10.83
CA LEU A 201 0.78 -12.96 -11.78
C LEU A 201 -0.36 -12.57 -12.73
N GLN A 202 -1.45 -12.04 -12.21
CA GLN A 202 -2.58 -11.61 -13.02
C GLN A 202 -2.20 -10.45 -13.96
N TYR A 203 -1.39 -9.52 -13.47
CA TYR A 203 -0.83 -8.46 -14.32
C TYR A 203 0.03 -9.02 -15.46
N ALA A 204 0.82 -10.06 -15.20
CA ALA A 204 1.58 -10.78 -16.20
C ALA A 204 0.71 -11.68 -17.13
N GLY A 205 -0.62 -11.63 -17.00
CA GLY A 205 -1.55 -12.43 -17.81
C GLY A 205 -1.71 -13.89 -17.34
N LYS A 206 -1.27 -14.23 -16.12
CA LYS A 206 -1.44 -15.54 -15.51
C LYS A 206 -2.63 -15.53 -14.55
N ASN A 207 -3.78 -15.97 -15.03
CA ASN A 207 -5.01 -15.98 -14.23
C ASN A 207 -5.02 -17.16 -13.23
N ILE A 208 -4.29 -17.00 -12.12
CA ILE A 208 -4.23 -17.94 -10.99
C ILE A 208 -4.97 -17.31 -9.82
N SER A 209 -5.79 -18.08 -9.12
CA SER A 209 -6.43 -17.63 -7.87
C SER A 209 -5.47 -17.67 -6.69
N VAL A 210 -5.75 -16.92 -5.63
CA VAL A 210 -4.95 -16.96 -4.39
C VAL A 210 -4.99 -18.35 -3.78
N ASP A 211 -6.14 -19.02 -3.80
CA ASP A 211 -6.26 -20.41 -3.32
C ASP A 211 -5.40 -21.37 -4.11
N THR A 212 -5.45 -21.29 -5.45
CA THR A 212 -4.59 -22.13 -6.30
C THR A 212 -3.11 -21.88 -6.02
N PHE A 213 -2.71 -20.61 -5.84
CA PHE A 213 -1.32 -20.27 -5.50
C PHE A 213 -0.90 -20.89 -4.18
N ILE A 214 -1.71 -20.75 -3.14
CA ILE A 214 -1.43 -21.31 -1.80
C ILE A 214 -1.36 -22.83 -1.85
N ASP A 215 -2.33 -23.50 -2.48
CA ASP A 215 -2.50 -24.95 -2.38
C ASP A 215 -1.53 -25.72 -3.28
N GLN A 216 -1.13 -25.16 -4.41
CA GLN A 216 -0.32 -25.89 -5.39
C GLN A 216 1.14 -25.44 -5.47
N TYR A 217 1.44 -24.20 -5.10
CA TYR A 217 2.76 -23.62 -5.37
C TYR A 217 3.50 -23.14 -4.15
N LEU A 218 2.81 -22.59 -3.14
CA LEU A 218 3.46 -22.03 -1.96
C LEU A 218 4.04 -23.14 -1.08
N PRO A 219 5.35 -23.15 -0.80
CA PRO A 219 5.93 -24.05 0.19
C PRO A 219 5.46 -23.65 1.60
N ILE A 220 4.66 -24.47 2.23
CA ILE A 220 4.10 -24.21 3.58
C ILE A 220 4.65 -25.21 4.57
N GLU A 221 5.02 -24.71 5.76
CA GLU A 221 5.36 -25.50 6.94
C GLU A 221 4.30 -25.27 8.02
N PRO A 222 3.48 -26.27 8.36
CA PRO A 222 2.51 -26.15 9.43
C PRO A 222 3.19 -25.89 10.77
N LEU A 223 2.69 -24.92 11.53
CA LEU A 223 3.20 -24.63 12.86
C LEU A 223 2.41 -25.39 13.92
N ASN A 224 3.11 -26.00 14.85
CA ASN A 224 2.50 -26.59 16.04
C ASN A 224 2.57 -25.57 17.19
N PRO A 225 1.42 -25.06 17.69
CA PRO A 225 1.43 -24.06 18.77
C PRO A 225 2.02 -24.57 20.11
N LEU A 226 2.15 -25.89 20.25
CA LEU A 226 2.75 -26.52 21.45
C LEU A 226 4.27 -26.64 21.38
N LEU A 227 4.87 -26.34 20.21
CA LEU A 227 6.32 -26.42 20.00
C LEU A 227 6.92 -25.03 19.78
N PRO A 228 8.21 -24.85 20.11
CA PRO A 228 8.92 -23.63 19.73
C PRO A 228 8.90 -23.42 18.21
N VAL A 229 8.81 -22.16 17.78
CA VAL A 229 8.93 -21.80 16.36
C VAL A 229 10.31 -22.20 15.85
N SER A 230 10.35 -22.94 14.73
CA SER A 230 11.58 -23.43 14.13
C SER A 230 11.61 -23.37 12.59
N PHE A 231 10.56 -22.89 11.94
CA PHE A 231 10.54 -22.77 10.48
C PHE A 231 11.58 -21.76 9.96
N ASP A 232 12.04 -21.96 8.72
CA ASP A 232 12.92 -21.02 8.04
C ASP A 232 12.12 -20.20 7.01
N PRO A 233 11.87 -18.90 7.25
CA PRO A 233 11.05 -18.04 6.37
C PRO A 233 11.70 -17.80 5.00
N TYR A 234 12.93 -18.22 4.78
CA TYR A 234 13.59 -18.21 3.48
C TYR A 234 13.35 -19.49 2.67
N ILE A 235 12.72 -20.50 3.27
CA ILE A 235 12.47 -21.82 2.65
C ILE A 235 10.98 -22.15 2.59
N THR A 236 10.21 -21.80 3.65
CA THR A 236 8.79 -22.09 3.73
C THR A 236 8.00 -20.92 4.29
N PHE A 237 6.71 -20.84 3.93
CA PHE A 237 5.74 -20.02 4.63
C PHE A 237 5.40 -20.68 5.96
N GLY A 238 5.59 -19.99 7.07
CA GLY A 238 5.29 -20.51 8.40
C GLY A 238 3.82 -20.41 8.75
N GLY A 239 3.14 -21.52 8.95
CA GLY A 239 1.72 -21.57 9.31
C GLY A 239 0.76 -21.60 8.11
N ASN A 240 -0.43 -21.06 8.28
CA ASN A 240 -1.47 -21.07 7.25
C ASN A 240 -1.87 -19.64 6.86
N PRO A 241 -1.72 -19.23 5.59
CA PRO A 241 -2.12 -17.89 5.12
C PRO A 241 -3.59 -17.54 5.36
N ARG A 242 -4.45 -18.56 5.51
CA ARG A 242 -5.91 -18.42 5.70
C ARG A 242 -6.33 -18.26 7.16
N THR A 243 -5.38 -18.26 8.10
CA THR A 243 -5.67 -18.12 9.54
C THR A 243 -4.86 -16.98 10.16
N MET A 244 -5.23 -16.58 11.37
CA MET A 244 -4.50 -15.55 12.12
C MET A 244 -3.19 -16.06 12.72
N ASP A 245 -2.91 -17.36 12.64
CA ASP A 245 -1.73 -18.00 13.23
C ASP A 245 -0.56 -18.11 12.23
N GLY A 246 -0.76 -17.66 10.98
CA GLY A 246 0.31 -17.61 10.00
C GLY A 246 1.36 -16.56 10.34
N TYR A 247 2.62 -16.87 10.06
CA TYR A 247 3.73 -15.91 10.20
C TYR A 247 3.99 -15.16 8.91
N GLY A 248 4.23 -15.90 7.82
CA GLY A 248 4.66 -15.33 6.54
C GLY A 248 5.89 -16.03 5.98
N CYS A 249 6.44 -15.47 4.91
CA CYS A 249 7.68 -15.93 4.29
C CYS A 249 8.44 -14.77 3.61
N TYR A 250 9.67 -15.04 3.17
CA TYR A 250 10.51 -14.07 2.51
C TYR A 250 10.69 -14.33 1.00
N ALA A 251 11.32 -13.39 0.31
CA ALA A 251 11.47 -13.38 -1.14
C ALA A 251 11.90 -14.72 -1.79
N PRO A 252 12.84 -15.52 -1.23
CA PRO A 252 13.21 -16.78 -1.83
C PRO A 252 12.08 -17.81 -1.95
N VAL A 253 11.13 -17.81 -0.98
CA VAL A 253 9.97 -18.71 -1.00
C VAL A 253 9.03 -18.35 -2.16
N ILE A 254 8.75 -17.08 -2.32
CA ILE A 254 7.91 -16.58 -3.42
C ILE A 254 8.57 -16.85 -4.78
N LYS A 255 9.88 -16.63 -4.89
CA LYS A 255 10.61 -17.00 -6.11
C LYS A 255 10.50 -18.49 -6.41
N THR A 256 10.64 -19.35 -5.41
CA THR A 256 10.51 -20.81 -5.59
C THR A 256 9.10 -21.20 -6.07
N ALA A 257 8.06 -20.57 -5.54
CA ALA A 257 6.68 -20.78 -5.99
C ALA A 257 6.48 -20.31 -7.45
N LEU A 258 7.02 -19.15 -7.79
CA LEU A 258 6.95 -18.61 -9.15
C LEU A 258 7.75 -19.47 -10.16
N ASP A 259 8.91 -20.01 -9.80
CA ASP A 259 9.68 -20.89 -10.66
C ASP A 259 8.88 -22.15 -11.04
N LYS A 260 8.08 -22.70 -10.11
CA LYS A 260 7.18 -23.83 -10.40
C LYS A 260 6.08 -23.44 -11.39
N ILE A 261 5.48 -22.25 -11.22
CA ILE A 261 4.43 -21.72 -12.12
C ILE A 261 4.99 -21.47 -13.51
N PHE A 262 6.23 -21.01 -13.61
CA PHE A 262 6.86 -20.63 -14.88
C PHE A 262 7.64 -21.76 -15.56
N ALA A 263 7.72 -22.92 -14.92
CA ALA A 263 8.32 -24.07 -15.56
C ALA A 263 7.74 -24.30 -16.97
N ASN A 264 8.61 -24.35 -17.98
CA ASN A 264 8.24 -24.48 -19.40
C ASN A 264 7.41 -23.31 -19.97
N THR A 265 7.53 -22.13 -19.44
CA THR A 265 6.96 -20.89 -20.00
C THR A 265 8.07 -19.94 -20.42
N TYR A 266 7.70 -18.78 -21.00
CA TYR A 266 8.64 -17.70 -21.33
C TYR A 266 8.75 -16.64 -20.23
N TYR A 267 8.08 -16.86 -19.11
CA TYR A 267 8.21 -16.02 -17.93
C TYR A 267 9.33 -16.50 -17.02
N THR A 268 9.95 -15.57 -16.36
CA THR A 268 10.94 -15.82 -15.30
C THR A 268 10.58 -15.03 -14.05
N ALA A 269 10.94 -15.58 -12.91
CA ALA A 269 10.92 -14.84 -11.65
C ALA A 269 12.35 -14.56 -11.20
N GLU A 270 12.60 -13.35 -10.75
CA GLU A 270 13.91 -12.96 -10.22
C GLU A 270 13.79 -12.43 -8.80
N ASN A 271 14.60 -12.96 -7.92
CA ASN A 271 14.80 -12.40 -6.58
C ASN A 271 15.84 -11.27 -6.69
N ILE A 272 15.39 -10.05 -6.59
CA ILE A 272 16.17 -8.82 -6.73
C ILE A 272 16.43 -8.14 -5.38
N THR A 273 16.41 -8.92 -4.31
CA THR A 273 16.70 -8.46 -2.94
C THR A 273 18.02 -7.68 -2.89
N GLY A 274 18.04 -6.55 -2.21
CA GLY A 274 19.19 -5.66 -2.06
C GLY A 274 19.16 -4.42 -2.94
N LEU A 275 18.31 -4.38 -3.97
CA LEU A 275 18.12 -3.15 -4.74
C LEU A 275 17.39 -2.09 -3.92
N SER A 276 17.76 -0.84 -4.10
CA SER A 276 17.06 0.29 -3.49
C SER A 276 15.74 0.58 -4.20
N LEU A 277 14.81 1.25 -3.51
CA LEU A 277 13.52 1.63 -4.11
C LEU A 277 13.67 2.49 -5.38
N PRO A 278 14.58 3.49 -5.46
CA PRO A 278 14.83 4.19 -6.72
C PRO A 278 15.29 3.27 -7.85
N GLU A 279 16.13 2.27 -7.56
CA GLU A 279 16.53 1.28 -8.56
C GLU A 279 15.38 0.38 -8.99
N LEU A 280 14.48 -0.01 -8.06
CA LEU A 280 13.26 -0.74 -8.41
C LEU A 280 12.38 0.09 -9.34
N CYS A 281 12.25 1.39 -9.09
CA CYS A 281 11.48 2.28 -9.95
C CYS A 281 12.09 2.38 -11.35
N SER A 282 13.37 2.74 -11.46
CA SER A 282 14.01 2.97 -12.75
C SER A 282 14.18 1.70 -13.60
N LYS A 283 14.44 0.54 -12.95
CA LYS A 283 14.64 -0.72 -13.67
C LYS A 283 13.34 -1.42 -14.02
N TYR A 284 12.30 -1.32 -13.18
CA TYR A 284 11.10 -2.13 -13.30
C TYR A 284 9.84 -1.31 -13.49
N ILE A 285 9.52 -0.36 -12.59
CA ILE A 285 8.27 0.41 -12.68
C ILE A 285 8.21 1.22 -13.98
N ASP A 286 9.30 1.87 -14.38
CA ASP A 286 9.39 2.63 -15.64
C ASP A 286 9.16 1.74 -16.86
N ASN A 287 9.50 0.45 -16.75
CA ASN A 287 9.30 -0.57 -17.78
C ASN A 287 7.95 -1.33 -17.64
N ASN A 288 7.01 -0.82 -16.85
CA ASN A 288 5.70 -1.44 -16.57
C ASN A 288 5.80 -2.83 -15.93
N ILE A 289 6.77 -3.03 -15.05
CA ILE A 289 6.94 -4.27 -14.29
C ILE A 289 6.66 -3.96 -12.83
N PRO A 290 5.52 -4.38 -12.24
CA PRO A 290 5.26 -4.19 -10.82
C PRO A 290 6.16 -5.11 -9.99
N VAL A 291 6.53 -4.66 -8.78
CA VAL A 291 7.51 -5.33 -7.93
C VAL A 291 6.87 -5.79 -6.62
N ILE A 292 6.99 -7.06 -6.30
CA ILE A 292 6.60 -7.62 -5.00
C ILE A 292 7.69 -7.22 -3.99
N VAL A 293 7.32 -6.51 -2.92
CA VAL A 293 8.27 -6.00 -1.92
C VAL A 293 7.83 -6.29 -0.50
N TRP A 294 8.78 -6.43 0.41
CA TRP A 294 8.55 -6.57 1.86
C TRP A 294 8.79 -5.23 2.56
N ALA A 295 7.85 -4.83 3.38
CA ALA A 295 7.92 -3.64 4.21
C ALA A 295 7.30 -3.91 5.59
N THR A 296 6.84 -2.88 6.28
CA THR A 296 6.03 -3.03 7.48
C THR A 296 4.60 -2.58 7.20
N MET A 297 3.63 -3.21 7.87
CA MET A 297 2.23 -2.79 7.79
C MET A 297 2.13 -1.29 7.98
N GLU A 298 1.50 -0.59 6.98
CA GLU A 298 1.28 0.86 7.02
C GLU A 298 2.57 1.67 7.22
N MET A 299 3.71 1.11 6.84
CA MET A 299 5.05 1.69 7.02
C MET A 299 5.38 2.06 8.47
N LYS A 300 4.75 1.37 9.44
CA LYS A 300 5.03 1.54 10.89
C LYS A 300 6.50 1.30 11.20
N THR A 301 6.96 1.88 12.31
CA THR A 301 8.33 1.70 12.80
C THR A 301 8.62 0.21 13.04
N PRO A 302 9.63 -0.35 12.36
CA PRO A 302 9.99 -1.75 12.51
C PRO A 302 10.59 -2.04 13.89
N TYR A 303 10.32 -3.24 14.41
CA TYR A 303 10.92 -3.78 15.63
C TYR A 303 11.10 -5.28 15.55
N ILE A 304 12.03 -5.85 16.31
CA ILE A 304 12.20 -7.30 16.39
C ILE A 304 11.18 -7.84 17.39
N SER A 305 10.18 -8.59 16.90
CA SER A 305 9.12 -9.15 17.74
C SER A 305 9.46 -10.52 18.31
N LYS A 306 10.27 -11.30 17.59
CA LYS A 306 10.67 -12.65 17.99
C LYS A 306 12.00 -13.04 17.37
N THR A 307 12.75 -13.90 18.09
CA THR A 307 13.97 -14.54 17.56
C THR A 307 13.90 -16.04 17.79
N TRP A 308 14.41 -16.82 16.83
CA TRP A 308 14.53 -18.28 16.96
C TRP A 308 15.66 -18.81 16.09
N THR A 309 16.04 -20.04 16.34
CA THR A 309 16.92 -20.77 15.42
C THR A 309 16.05 -21.69 14.58
N ALA A 310 16.07 -21.48 13.26
CA ALA A 310 15.36 -22.33 12.33
C ALA A 310 15.95 -23.74 12.30
N TRP A 311 15.16 -24.72 11.84
CA TRP A 311 15.63 -26.10 11.69
C TRP A 311 16.86 -26.26 10.77
N THR A 312 17.08 -25.26 9.89
CA THR A 312 18.27 -25.13 9.04
C THR A 312 19.53 -24.71 9.80
N GLY A 313 19.40 -24.31 11.07
CA GLY A 313 20.48 -23.69 11.85
C GLY A 313 20.58 -22.16 11.68
N ARG A 314 19.77 -21.56 10.81
CA ARG A 314 19.74 -20.10 10.61
C ARG A 314 19.12 -19.40 11.82
N LYS A 315 19.77 -18.35 12.32
CA LYS A 315 19.19 -17.46 13.33
C LYS A 315 18.24 -16.48 12.67
N ILE A 316 17.00 -16.49 13.08
CA ILE A 316 15.94 -15.62 12.55
C ILE A 316 15.65 -14.53 13.57
N GLN A 317 15.61 -13.30 13.09
CA GLN A 317 15.08 -12.14 13.79
C GLN A 317 13.84 -11.66 13.01
N TRP A 318 12.65 -11.94 13.55
CA TRP A 318 11.41 -11.57 12.88
C TRP A 318 11.13 -10.11 13.09
N VAL A 319 11.25 -9.34 12.02
CA VAL A 319 10.98 -7.90 12.00
C VAL A 319 9.49 -7.68 11.82
N ALA A 320 8.85 -7.06 12.79
CA ALA A 320 7.42 -6.77 12.78
C ALA A 320 7.15 -5.25 12.70
N PRO A 321 5.94 -4.88 12.33
CA PRO A 321 4.88 -5.71 11.77
C PRO A 321 5.16 -6.02 10.29
N GLU A 322 5.56 -7.25 10.00
CA GLU A 322 5.92 -7.68 8.64
C GLU A 322 4.73 -7.56 7.69
N HIS A 323 4.99 -7.17 6.44
CA HIS A 323 3.98 -7.04 5.40
C HIS A 323 4.59 -7.10 4.00
N CYS A 324 3.86 -7.74 3.08
CA CYS A 324 4.22 -7.84 1.68
C CYS A 324 3.20 -7.08 0.81
N LEU A 325 3.70 -6.26 -0.13
CA LEU A 325 2.90 -5.40 -0.98
C LEU A 325 3.36 -5.50 -2.44
N LEU A 326 2.50 -5.08 -3.36
CA LEU A 326 2.87 -4.92 -4.76
C LEU A 326 3.15 -3.43 -5.05
N LEU A 327 4.42 -3.06 -5.27
CA LEU A 327 4.81 -1.73 -5.72
C LEU A 327 4.34 -1.54 -7.16
N VAL A 328 3.50 -0.53 -7.39
CA VAL A 328 2.88 -0.26 -8.70
C VAL A 328 3.19 1.13 -9.24
N GLY A 329 3.92 1.96 -8.49
CA GLY A 329 4.22 3.29 -8.98
C GLY A 329 4.98 4.17 -8.01
N TYR A 330 5.32 5.35 -8.49
CA TYR A 330 5.97 6.41 -7.71
C TYR A 330 5.71 7.78 -8.35
N ASP A 331 5.89 8.82 -7.55
CA ASP A 331 6.11 10.20 -7.98
C ASP A 331 7.30 10.80 -7.22
N ASP A 332 7.42 12.09 -7.17
CA ASP A 332 8.57 12.75 -6.50
C ASP A 332 8.57 12.50 -4.97
N TYR A 333 7.42 12.27 -4.35
CA TYR A 333 7.23 12.23 -2.90
C TYR A 333 6.75 10.88 -2.36
N PHE A 334 6.06 10.08 -3.18
CA PHE A 334 5.37 8.87 -2.76
C PHE A 334 5.77 7.65 -3.58
N TYR A 335 5.65 6.48 -2.96
CA TYR A 335 5.53 5.20 -3.64
C TYR A 335 4.09 4.73 -3.54
N TYR A 336 3.58 4.13 -4.64
CA TYR A 336 2.21 3.63 -4.77
C TYR A 336 2.20 2.12 -4.76
N PHE A 337 1.28 1.56 -3.98
CA PHE A 337 1.17 0.11 -3.79
C PHE A 337 -0.26 -0.37 -4.03
N ASN A 338 -0.39 -1.58 -4.57
CA ASN A 338 -1.55 -2.39 -4.30
C ASN A 338 -1.27 -3.14 -2.99
N ASP A 339 -1.78 -2.60 -1.88
CA ASP A 339 -1.60 -3.14 -0.53
C ASP A 339 -2.70 -4.17 -0.27
N PRO A 340 -2.37 -5.47 -0.07
CA PRO A 340 -3.37 -6.52 0.16
C PRO A 340 -4.29 -6.26 1.36
N ARG A 341 -3.87 -5.48 2.35
CA ARG A 341 -4.68 -5.17 3.52
C ARG A 341 -5.70 -4.07 3.30
N ASP A 342 -5.57 -3.32 2.24
CA ASP A 342 -6.49 -2.25 1.92
C ASP A 342 -7.78 -2.74 1.26
N SER A 343 -8.76 -1.86 1.16
CA SER A 343 -10.02 -2.11 0.48
C SER A 343 -10.01 -1.69 -0.98
N LYS A 344 -8.96 -1.00 -1.44
CA LYS A 344 -8.81 -0.49 -2.80
C LYS A 344 -7.34 -0.43 -3.24
N ALA A 345 -7.14 -0.37 -4.55
CA ALA A 345 -5.84 -0.23 -5.18
C ALA A 345 -5.19 1.15 -4.91
N ARG A 346 -3.88 1.19 -5.11
CA ARG A 346 -3.08 2.42 -5.18
C ARG A 346 -2.99 3.20 -3.87
N THR A 347 -2.86 2.49 -2.76
CA THR A 347 -2.42 3.09 -1.50
C THR A 347 -1.02 3.66 -1.67
N TYR A 348 -0.75 4.79 -1.07
CA TYR A 348 0.54 5.44 -1.19
C TYR A 348 1.11 5.81 0.18
N TYR A 349 2.45 5.82 0.22
CA TYR A 349 3.20 6.16 1.42
C TYR A 349 4.39 7.05 1.04
N ARG A 350 4.81 7.92 1.97
CA ARG A 350 5.98 8.77 1.77
C ARG A 350 7.24 7.94 1.54
N LYS A 351 8.10 8.39 0.64
CA LYS A 351 9.32 7.68 0.27
C LYS A 351 10.20 7.34 1.46
N GLU A 352 10.37 8.25 2.41
CA GLU A 352 11.20 8.04 3.60
C GLU A 352 10.62 6.97 4.53
N ALA A 353 9.31 6.90 4.66
CA ALA A 353 8.65 5.88 5.47
C ALA A 353 8.79 4.49 4.84
N VAL A 354 8.58 4.41 3.52
CA VAL A 354 8.76 3.18 2.75
C VAL A 354 10.21 2.71 2.79
N ASP A 355 11.16 3.62 2.57
CA ASP A 355 12.59 3.30 2.56
C ASP A 355 13.04 2.70 3.91
N ARG A 356 12.60 3.27 5.01
CA ARG A 356 12.85 2.74 6.35
C ARG A 356 12.25 1.34 6.54
N ALA A 357 10.98 1.16 6.18
CA ALA A 357 10.27 -0.11 6.33
C ALA A 357 10.83 -1.21 5.43
N TYR A 358 11.13 -0.88 4.19
CA TYR A 358 11.72 -1.77 3.20
C TYR A 358 13.12 -2.24 3.61
N LYS A 359 13.99 -1.30 4.03
CA LYS A 359 15.35 -1.62 4.51
C LYS A 359 15.31 -2.51 5.75
N ALA A 360 14.39 -2.27 6.65
CA ALA A 360 14.26 -3.08 7.86
C ALA A 360 13.86 -4.54 7.57
N GLN A 361 13.13 -4.77 6.48
CA GLN A 361 12.79 -6.10 5.96
C GLN A 361 13.90 -6.68 5.06
N GLY A 362 15.10 -6.10 5.06
CA GLY A 362 16.24 -6.59 4.30
C GLY A 362 16.20 -6.25 2.82
N SER A 363 15.48 -5.20 2.42
CA SER A 363 15.32 -4.77 1.03
C SER A 363 14.88 -5.91 0.11
N GLN A 364 13.94 -6.73 0.56
CA GLN A 364 13.50 -7.91 -0.16
C GLN A 364 12.53 -7.55 -1.29
N ALA A 365 12.81 -8.08 -2.49
CA ALA A 365 11.98 -7.84 -3.66
C ALA A 365 12.03 -8.99 -4.65
N VAL A 366 10.90 -9.21 -5.34
CA VAL A 366 10.74 -10.20 -6.42
C VAL A 366 10.01 -9.56 -7.59
N VAL A 367 10.45 -9.88 -8.81
CA VAL A 367 9.78 -9.46 -10.05
C VAL A 367 9.42 -10.65 -10.92
N ILE A 368 8.39 -10.45 -11.74
CA ILE A 368 8.00 -11.35 -12.83
C ILE A 368 8.35 -10.66 -14.13
N GLN A 369 9.13 -11.31 -14.97
CA GLN A 369 9.53 -10.79 -16.27
C GLN A 369 9.18 -11.77 -17.39
N ALA A 370 8.91 -11.22 -18.58
CA ALA A 370 8.84 -12.00 -19.80
C ALA A 370 10.08 -11.68 -20.62
N ASP A 371 10.88 -12.67 -20.96
CA ASP A 371 11.93 -12.50 -21.95
C ASP A 371 11.28 -12.20 -23.32
N ALA A 372 11.53 -11.01 -23.85
CA ALA A 372 10.89 -10.52 -25.06
C ALA A 372 11.20 -11.42 -26.29
N ARG A 373 12.42 -11.98 -26.36
CA ARG A 373 12.81 -12.92 -27.41
C ARG A 373 12.10 -14.25 -27.22
N THR A 374 12.14 -14.81 -26.03
CA THR A 374 11.48 -16.07 -25.68
C THR A 374 9.95 -15.93 -25.79
N ALA A 375 9.38 -14.76 -25.45
CA ALA A 375 7.97 -14.47 -25.63
C ALA A 375 7.56 -14.46 -27.11
N ARG A 376 8.41 -13.88 -27.99
CA ARG A 376 8.18 -13.89 -29.45
C ARG A 376 8.26 -15.31 -30.01
N GLU A 377 9.30 -16.07 -29.65
CA GLU A 377 9.48 -17.46 -30.08
C GLU A 377 8.33 -18.34 -29.56
N TRP A 378 7.87 -18.14 -28.34
CA TRP A 378 6.73 -18.88 -27.80
C TRP A 378 5.43 -18.57 -28.55
N LYS A 379 5.14 -17.29 -28.84
CA LYS A 379 3.97 -16.90 -29.64
C LYS A 379 4.01 -17.53 -31.02
N VAL A 380 5.17 -17.53 -31.68
CA VAL A 380 5.35 -18.20 -32.99
C VAL A 380 5.06 -19.69 -32.86
N ARG A 381 5.59 -20.37 -31.84
CA ARG A 381 5.31 -21.80 -31.64
C ARG A 381 3.83 -22.08 -31.40
N GLN A 382 3.13 -21.23 -30.62
CA GLN A 382 1.68 -21.37 -30.38
C GLN A 382 0.89 -21.22 -31.68
N VAL A 383 1.23 -20.22 -32.49
CA VAL A 383 0.58 -20.02 -33.80
C VAL A 383 0.83 -21.23 -34.72
N LEU A 384 2.08 -21.71 -34.81
CA LEU A 384 2.43 -22.89 -35.60
C LEU A 384 1.70 -24.14 -35.11
N SER A 385 1.63 -24.35 -33.77
CA SER A 385 0.89 -25.48 -33.19
C SER A 385 -0.62 -25.42 -33.52
N ALA A 386 -1.21 -24.21 -33.38
CA ALA A 386 -2.62 -24.01 -33.71
C ALA A 386 -2.88 -24.24 -35.23
N PHE A 387 -1.96 -23.77 -36.09
CA PHE A 387 -2.02 -24.00 -37.52
C PHE A 387 -1.93 -25.51 -37.87
N GLU A 388 -0.97 -26.24 -37.23
CA GLU A 388 -0.86 -27.71 -37.43
C GLU A 388 -2.15 -28.45 -37.05
N MET A 389 -2.88 -28.02 -36.02
CA MET A 389 -4.14 -28.65 -35.62
C MET A 389 -5.31 -28.42 -36.60
N VAL A 390 -5.21 -27.38 -37.45
CA VAL A 390 -6.30 -27.01 -38.36
C VAL A 390 -5.92 -27.10 -39.84
N LYS A 391 -4.65 -27.30 -40.18
CA LYS A 391 -4.16 -27.30 -41.58
C LYS A 391 -4.91 -28.29 -42.50
N ASP A 392 -5.25 -29.47 -41.99
CA ASP A 392 -5.95 -30.50 -42.72
C ASP A 392 -7.46 -30.20 -42.87
N LYS A 393 -7.97 -29.18 -42.21
CA LYS A 393 -9.36 -28.71 -42.28
C LYS A 393 -9.54 -27.46 -43.14
N LEU A 394 -8.43 -26.91 -43.66
CA LEU A 394 -8.44 -25.73 -44.47
C LEU A 394 -8.62 -26.14 -45.95
N PRO A 395 -9.41 -25.41 -46.78
CA PRO A 395 -9.53 -25.67 -48.20
C PRO A 395 -8.16 -25.54 -48.88
N SER A 396 -7.82 -26.48 -49.74
CA SER A 396 -6.59 -26.42 -50.50
C SER A 396 -6.57 -25.18 -51.42
N GLY A 397 -5.67 -24.26 -51.14
CA GLY A 397 -5.39 -23.11 -52.01
C GLY A 397 -5.42 -21.73 -51.38
N SER A 398 -5.54 -21.62 -50.07
CA SER A 398 -5.61 -20.30 -49.43
C SER A 398 -4.75 -20.22 -48.20
N ILE A 399 -3.49 -19.87 -48.34
CA ILE A 399 -2.72 -18.93 -47.47
C ILE A 399 -1.24 -19.05 -47.84
N GLU A 400 -0.72 -18.11 -48.62
CA GLU A 400 0.72 -17.81 -48.66
C GLU A 400 1.05 -16.91 -47.48
N PHE A 401 1.97 -17.35 -46.61
CA PHE A 401 2.57 -16.49 -45.59
C PHE A 401 3.77 -15.76 -46.18
N GLU A 402 3.68 -14.46 -46.39
CA GLU A 402 4.87 -13.65 -46.62
C GLU A 402 5.70 -13.62 -45.33
N LYS A 403 6.93 -14.04 -45.40
CA LYS A 403 7.95 -13.85 -44.38
C LYS A 403 8.38 -12.39 -44.41
N THR A 404 7.92 -11.59 -43.47
CA THR A 404 8.52 -10.29 -43.10
C THR A 404 9.31 -10.39 -41.82
#